data_39631f4b4014a9c025412cae09615f15
#
_entry.id   39631f4b4014a9c025412cae09615f15
#
_cell.length_a   1.000
_cell.length_b   1.000
_cell.length_c   1.000
_cell.angle_alpha   90.00
_cell.angle_beta   90.00
_cell.angle_gamma   90.00
#
_symmetry.space_group_name_H-M   'P 1'
#
loop_
_entity.id
_entity.type
_entity.pdbx_description
1 polymer ?
#
loop_
_entity_poly.entity_id
_entity_poly.type
_entity_poly.pdbx_seq_one_letter_code
_entity_poly.pdbx_strand_id
1 'polypeptide(L)'
;MRKTKGSPQPFGVDIKGKNINFAVQVAKGKTCELLLYKRGKEVPEYQFDMPEEEGVGEVRFLSVEGLKTDRYEYNFMIDGKVCVDPYVKELAGKEKFGVERKLQEHQIRGKIVSMEDYDWQEDQRLHLPWEDVVAYGLHVRGFTKHSSSKVVHKGTFQGVVEKLDYLKELGVNQIQCMPVYEFEECGKTKVNYWDMVKVFILPLKKPMHLEKVQFLS
;
A
#
# COMPACT_ATOMS: atom_id res chain seq x y z
N MET A 1 18.95 -11.78 -13.40
CA MET A 1 18.91 -11.07 -12.09
C MET A 1 20.09 -11.53 -11.26
N ARG A 2 20.68 -10.63 -10.48
CA ARG A 2 21.85 -10.92 -9.65
C ARG A 2 21.64 -10.34 -8.26
N LYS A 3 21.83 -11.16 -7.19
CA LYS A 3 21.90 -10.72 -5.80
C LYS A 3 23.15 -9.88 -5.63
N THR A 4 23.02 -8.73 -4.97
CA THR A 4 24.12 -7.84 -4.61
C THR A 4 23.94 -7.36 -3.18
N LYS A 5 24.96 -6.73 -2.62
CA LYS A 5 24.88 -6.17 -1.27
C LYS A 5 23.83 -5.05 -1.23
N GLY A 6 22.89 -5.14 -0.31
CA GLY A 6 21.86 -4.14 -0.07
C GLY A 6 22.23 -3.12 1.00
N SER A 7 21.19 -2.40 1.47
CA SER A 7 21.22 -1.44 2.58
C SER A 7 20.17 -1.82 3.61
N PRO A 8 20.44 -1.67 4.92
CA PRO A 8 19.46 -1.94 5.97
C PRO A 8 18.29 -0.93 5.99
N GLN A 9 18.39 0.16 5.26
CA GLN A 9 17.38 1.20 5.17
C GLN A 9 17.25 1.75 3.75
N PRO A 10 16.03 2.23 3.39
CA PRO A 10 14.79 2.14 4.17
C PRO A 10 14.26 0.70 4.23
N PHE A 11 13.36 0.42 5.19
CA PHE A 11 12.62 -0.84 5.22
C PHE A 11 11.68 -0.98 4.02
N GLY A 12 11.37 -2.23 3.66
CA GLY A 12 10.59 -2.56 2.50
C GLY A 12 11.40 -2.52 1.22
N VAL A 13 10.78 -2.05 0.15
CA VAL A 13 11.41 -1.92 -1.17
C VAL A 13 11.88 -0.50 -1.41
N ASP A 14 13.13 -0.36 -1.87
CA ASP A 14 13.71 0.90 -2.31
C ASP A 14 14.37 0.73 -3.69
N ILE A 15 13.99 1.58 -4.63
CA ILE A 15 14.44 1.50 -6.03
C ILE A 15 15.51 2.56 -6.27
N LYS A 16 16.74 2.13 -6.54
CA LYS A 16 17.89 3.01 -6.85
C LYS A 16 18.45 2.67 -8.23
N GLY A 17 17.92 3.32 -9.24
CA GLY A 17 18.33 3.07 -10.62
C GLY A 17 18.05 1.63 -11.05
N LYS A 18 19.09 0.82 -11.31
CA LYS A 18 18.94 -0.60 -11.72
C LYS A 18 18.93 -1.57 -10.53
N ASN A 19 19.18 -1.08 -9.33
CA ASN A 19 19.25 -1.88 -8.10
C ASN A 19 17.97 -1.68 -7.29
N ILE A 20 17.38 -2.78 -6.85
CA ILE A 20 16.19 -2.78 -6.01
C ILE A 20 16.57 -3.40 -4.68
N ASN A 21 16.52 -2.59 -3.64
CA ASN A 21 16.82 -3.00 -2.28
C ASN A 21 15.58 -3.54 -1.59
N PHE A 22 15.74 -4.60 -0.83
CA PHE A 22 14.73 -5.21 0.02
C PHE A 22 15.30 -5.29 1.43
N ALA A 23 14.59 -4.72 2.41
CA ALA A 23 14.99 -4.76 3.81
C ALA A 23 13.79 -5.06 4.71
N VAL A 24 13.97 -5.98 5.66
CA VAL A 24 12.92 -6.43 6.57
C VAL A 24 13.50 -6.71 7.94
N GLN A 25 12.71 -6.44 8.99
CA GLN A 25 13.08 -6.82 10.35
C GLN A 25 12.70 -8.28 10.60
N VAL A 26 13.65 -9.06 11.08
CA VAL A 26 13.51 -10.50 11.37
C VAL A 26 14.17 -10.79 12.71
N ALA A 27 13.45 -11.39 13.63
CA ALA A 27 13.97 -11.74 14.94
C ALA A 27 15.23 -12.62 14.83
N LYS A 28 16.14 -12.46 15.77
CA LYS A 28 17.41 -13.18 15.83
C LYS A 28 17.20 -14.69 15.79
N GLY A 29 18.07 -15.40 15.06
CA GLY A 29 18.04 -16.86 14.90
C GLY A 29 16.99 -17.40 13.94
N LYS A 30 16.20 -16.55 13.28
CA LYS A 30 15.23 -16.95 12.27
C LYS A 30 15.82 -16.90 10.86
N THR A 31 15.44 -17.86 10.02
CA THR A 31 15.75 -17.83 8.58
C THR A 31 14.92 -16.78 7.88
N CYS A 32 15.48 -16.18 6.82
CA CYS A 32 14.78 -15.23 5.99
C CYS A 32 15.20 -15.39 4.52
N GLU A 33 14.21 -15.35 3.64
CA GLU A 33 14.40 -15.44 2.20
C GLU A 33 13.51 -14.42 1.49
N LEU A 34 13.99 -13.84 0.39
CA LEU A 34 13.20 -13.05 -0.53
C LEU A 34 12.65 -13.95 -1.63
N LEU A 35 11.35 -13.96 -1.81
CA LEU A 35 10.64 -14.68 -2.86
C LEU A 35 10.18 -13.70 -3.93
N LEU A 36 10.59 -13.90 -5.17
CA LEU A 36 10.16 -13.12 -6.33
C LEU A 36 9.28 -13.95 -7.25
N TYR A 37 8.07 -13.49 -7.44
CA TYR A 37 7.06 -14.13 -8.28
C TYR A 37 6.85 -13.34 -9.56
N LYS A 38 6.89 -14.01 -10.69
CA LYS A 38 6.38 -13.40 -11.90
C LYS A 38 4.87 -13.19 -11.79
N ARG A 39 4.38 -12.01 -12.18
CA ARG A 39 2.94 -11.68 -12.09
C ARG A 39 2.06 -12.77 -12.68
N GLY A 40 1.04 -13.19 -11.93
CA GLY A 40 0.11 -14.26 -12.32
C GLY A 40 0.64 -15.67 -12.14
N LYS A 41 1.85 -15.88 -11.58
CA LYS A 41 2.38 -17.22 -11.26
C LYS A 41 2.29 -17.48 -9.76
N GLU A 42 2.00 -18.75 -9.40
CA GLU A 42 1.83 -19.18 -8.01
C GLU A 42 3.18 -19.48 -7.33
N VAL A 43 4.13 -19.99 -8.10
CA VAL A 43 5.44 -20.41 -7.62
C VAL A 43 6.45 -19.27 -7.81
N PRO A 44 7.35 -19.01 -6.83
CA PRO A 44 8.41 -18.03 -7.00
C PRO A 44 9.38 -18.48 -8.11
N GLU A 45 9.73 -17.55 -8.98
CA GLU A 45 10.74 -17.78 -10.04
C GLU A 45 12.15 -17.63 -9.49
N TYR A 46 12.33 -16.79 -8.47
CA TYR A 46 13.60 -16.59 -7.78
C TYR A 46 13.38 -16.60 -6.26
N GLN A 47 14.37 -17.17 -5.58
CA GLN A 47 14.45 -17.25 -4.14
C GLN A 47 15.87 -16.89 -3.73
N PHE A 48 16.01 -15.92 -2.83
CA PHE A 48 17.30 -15.41 -2.39
C PHE A 48 17.39 -15.47 -0.88
N ASP A 49 18.40 -16.19 -0.38
CA ASP A 49 18.70 -16.22 1.05
C ASP A 49 19.13 -14.84 1.54
N MET A 50 18.64 -14.48 2.73
CA MET A 50 18.97 -13.26 3.48
C MET A 50 19.55 -13.66 4.84
N PRO A 51 20.80 -14.17 4.87
CA PRO A 51 21.37 -14.76 6.08
C PRO A 51 21.63 -13.71 7.15
N GLU A 52 21.66 -14.17 8.41
CA GLU A 52 21.81 -13.29 9.58
C GLU A 52 23.16 -12.55 9.58
N GLU A 53 24.20 -13.22 9.21
CA GLU A 53 25.57 -12.71 9.16
C GLU A 53 25.78 -11.60 8.12
N GLU A 54 24.94 -11.54 7.07
CA GLU A 54 24.94 -10.45 6.10
C GLU A 54 24.06 -9.26 6.54
N GLY A 55 23.32 -9.38 7.64
CA GLY A 55 22.41 -8.38 8.18
C GLY A 55 23.09 -7.37 9.13
N VAL A 56 22.28 -6.48 9.68
CA VAL A 56 22.67 -5.55 10.74
C VAL A 56 21.65 -5.64 11.87
N GLY A 57 22.05 -6.21 13.01
CA GLY A 57 21.13 -6.51 14.11
C GLY A 57 20.04 -7.48 13.66
N GLU A 58 18.78 -7.06 13.81
CA GLU A 58 17.62 -7.84 13.35
C GLU A 58 17.17 -7.49 11.93
N VAL A 59 17.92 -6.66 11.20
CA VAL A 59 17.56 -6.27 9.84
C VAL A 59 18.26 -7.16 8.82
N ARG A 60 17.46 -7.86 8.02
CA ARG A 60 17.90 -8.64 6.86
C ARG A 60 17.69 -7.81 5.61
N PHE A 61 18.67 -7.77 4.73
CA PHE A 61 18.57 -6.98 3.50
C PHE A 61 19.44 -7.55 2.38
N LEU A 62 19.02 -7.29 1.17
CA LEU A 62 19.79 -7.55 -0.05
C LEU A 62 19.34 -6.60 -1.15
N SER A 63 20.10 -6.52 -2.21
CA SER A 63 19.69 -5.83 -3.42
C SER A 63 19.66 -6.77 -4.63
N VAL A 64 18.74 -6.54 -5.54
CA VAL A 64 18.61 -7.31 -6.78
C VAL A 64 18.82 -6.39 -7.97
N GLU A 65 19.85 -6.70 -8.78
CA GLU A 65 20.15 -5.99 -10.01
C GLU A 65 19.39 -6.62 -11.20
N GLY A 66 18.83 -5.77 -12.07
CA GLY A 66 18.18 -6.18 -13.31
C GLY A 66 16.75 -6.73 -13.13
N LEU A 67 16.14 -6.49 -11.98
CA LEU A 67 14.76 -6.86 -11.71
C LEU A 67 13.80 -5.89 -12.42
N LYS A 68 12.85 -6.44 -13.18
CA LYS A 68 11.79 -5.67 -13.86
C LYS A 68 10.60 -5.51 -12.92
N THR A 69 10.43 -4.32 -12.36
CA THR A 69 9.41 -4.01 -11.33
C THR A 69 7.99 -4.21 -11.81
N ASP A 70 7.74 -4.00 -13.11
CA ASP A 70 6.45 -4.21 -13.75
C ASP A 70 6.04 -5.66 -13.93
N ARG A 71 6.99 -6.61 -13.79
CA ARG A 71 6.77 -8.03 -14.06
C ARG A 71 6.77 -8.92 -12.83
N TYR A 72 7.24 -8.41 -11.69
CA TYR A 72 7.41 -9.20 -10.48
C TYR A 72 6.63 -8.64 -9.30
N GLU A 73 6.28 -9.55 -8.42
CA GLU A 73 5.71 -9.34 -7.10
C GLU A 73 6.60 -10.07 -6.09
N TYR A 74 6.56 -9.70 -4.82
CA TYR A 74 7.42 -10.30 -3.82
C TYR A 74 6.71 -10.61 -2.51
N ASN A 75 7.30 -11.55 -1.76
CA ASN A 75 7.06 -11.78 -0.35
C ASN A 75 8.38 -12.13 0.33
N PHE A 76 8.39 -12.12 1.65
CA PHE A 76 9.45 -12.75 2.43
C PHE A 76 9.00 -14.13 2.91
N MET A 77 9.94 -15.05 3.06
CA MET A 77 9.73 -16.31 3.78
C MET A 77 10.55 -16.28 5.05
N ILE A 78 9.90 -16.36 6.22
CA ILE A 78 10.54 -16.32 7.53
C ILE A 78 10.22 -17.63 8.26
N ASP A 79 11.23 -18.41 8.61
CA ASP A 79 11.08 -19.77 9.20
C ASP A 79 10.10 -20.65 8.40
N GLY A 80 10.22 -20.65 7.07
CA GLY A 80 9.37 -21.42 6.18
C GLY A 80 7.93 -20.89 6.02
N LYS A 81 7.60 -19.76 6.64
CA LYS A 81 6.28 -19.10 6.48
C LYS A 81 6.38 -17.92 5.56
N VAL A 82 5.55 -17.92 4.53
CA VAL A 82 5.45 -16.77 3.64
C VAL A 82 4.73 -15.62 4.33
N CYS A 83 5.38 -14.46 4.35
CA CYS A 83 4.90 -13.24 4.98
C CYS A 83 4.85 -12.11 3.97
N VAL A 84 3.81 -11.29 4.07
CA VAL A 84 3.75 -10.02 3.35
C VAL A 84 4.66 -9.02 4.07
N ASP A 85 5.36 -8.21 3.30
CA ASP A 85 6.20 -7.14 3.85
C ASP A 85 5.35 -6.13 4.62
N PRO A 86 5.63 -5.89 5.91
CA PRO A 86 4.92 -4.87 6.69
C PRO A 86 5.08 -3.43 6.13
N TYR A 87 6.16 -3.20 5.37
CA TYR A 87 6.49 -1.90 4.76
C TYR A 87 6.12 -1.81 3.28
N VAL A 88 5.31 -2.75 2.80
CA VAL A 88 4.86 -2.74 1.41
C VAL A 88 4.10 -1.47 1.08
N LYS A 89 4.40 -0.88 -0.07
CA LYS A 89 3.79 0.37 -0.54
C LYS A 89 2.50 0.13 -1.33
N GLU A 90 2.41 -1.01 -2.02
CA GLU A 90 1.24 -1.41 -2.80
C GLU A 90 1.10 -2.94 -2.82
N LEU A 91 -0.12 -3.41 -2.63
CA LEU A 91 -0.44 -4.84 -2.69
C LEU A 91 -0.94 -5.27 -4.08
N ALA A 92 -0.55 -6.45 -4.48
CA ALA A 92 -1.13 -7.15 -5.62
C ALA A 92 -2.31 -8.02 -5.15
N GLY A 93 -3.37 -8.07 -5.97
CA GLY A 93 -4.53 -8.92 -5.72
C GLY A 93 -5.67 -8.23 -4.94
N LYS A 94 -5.55 -6.93 -4.70
CA LYS A 94 -6.55 -6.08 -4.03
C LYS A 94 -7.11 -4.98 -4.94
N GLU A 95 -7.02 -5.16 -6.27
CA GLU A 95 -7.41 -4.13 -7.23
C GLU A 95 -8.92 -3.87 -7.29
N LYS A 96 -9.72 -4.85 -6.88
CA LYS A 96 -11.18 -4.74 -6.88
C LYS A 96 -11.72 -4.99 -5.49
N PHE A 97 -12.56 -4.09 -4.99
CA PHE A 97 -13.20 -4.20 -3.69
C PHE A 97 -14.10 -5.45 -3.59
N GLY A 98 -13.93 -6.23 -2.53
CA GLY A 98 -14.75 -7.40 -2.23
C GLY A 98 -14.53 -8.60 -3.14
N VAL A 99 -13.44 -8.63 -3.90
CA VAL A 99 -13.06 -9.75 -4.78
C VAL A 99 -11.77 -10.38 -4.28
N GLU A 100 -11.83 -11.68 -3.95
CA GLU A 100 -10.64 -12.44 -3.60
C GLU A 100 -9.75 -12.68 -4.82
N ARG A 101 -8.45 -12.68 -4.59
CA ARG A 101 -7.48 -13.18 -5.56
C ARG A 101 -7.57 -14.69 -5.63
N LYS A 102 -7.67 -15.26 -6.83
CA LYS A 102 -7.84 -16.71 -7.05
C LYS A 102 -6.59 -17.56 -6.88
N LEU A 103 -5.49 -17.02 -6.39
CA LEU A 103 -4.26 -17.79 -6.12
C LEU A 103 -4.37 -18.46 -4.75
N GLN A 104 -4.16 -19.80 -4.70
CA GLN A 104 -4.50 -20.60 -3.50
C GLN A 104 -3.56 -20.38 -2.31
N GLU A 105 -2.27 -20.21 -2.54
CA GLU A 105 -1.27 -20.21 -1.44
C GLU A 105 -0.72 -18.83 -1.09
N HIS A 106 -0.68 -17.89 -2.04
CA HIS A 106 -0.13 -16.55 -1.85
C HIS A 106 -1.05 -15.50 -2.44
N GLN A 107 -2.15 -15.29 -1.76
CA GLN A 107 -3.19 -14.39 -2.24
C GLN A 107 -2.76 -12.93 -2.25
N ILE A 108 -1.91 -12.55 -1.31
CA ILE A 108 -1.45 -11.17 -1.15
C ILE A 108 0.06 -11.12 -1.33
N ARG A 109 0.53 -10.23 -2.19
CA ARG A 109 1.96 -9.99 -2.44
C ARG A 109 2.27 -8.51 -2.51
N GLY A 110 3.50 -8.16 -2.18
CA GLY A 110 3.99 -6.80 -2.39
C GLY A 110 4.27 -6.53 -3.88
N LYS A 111 3.88 -5.35 -4.35
CA LYS A 111 4.37 -4.82 -5.62
C LYS A 111 5.65 -4.06 -5.41
N ILE A 112 6.50 -4.08 -6.43
CA ILE A 112 7.77 -3.38 -6.43
C ILE A 112 7.53 -2.02 -7.08
N VAL A 113 7.26 -1.00 -6.23
CA VAL A 113 6.94 0.36 -6.68
C VAL A 113 7.83 1.38 -5.99
N SER A 114 8.23 2.42 -6.75
CA SER A 114 8.83 3.61 -6.16
C SER A 114 7.71 4.49 -5.59
N MET A 115 7.96 5.09 -4.43
CA MET A 115 7.17 6.24 -4.02
C MET A 115 7.83 7.44 -4.71
N GLU A 116 7.17 7.96 -5.71
CA GLU A 116 7.49 9.29 -6.20
C GLU A 116 7.04 10.27 -5.12
N ASP A 117 7.87 11.24 -4.78
CA ASP A 117 7.45 12.33 -3.93
C ASP A 117 6.32 13.08 -4.65
N TYR A 118 5.20 13.24 -3.95
CA TYR A 118 4.08 13.99 -4.49
C TYR A 118 4.47 15.47 -4.57
N ASP A 119 4.32 16.05 -5.75
CA ASP A 119 4.55 17.48 -5.95
C ASP A 119 3.36 18.27 -5.39
N TRP A 120 3.56 18.84 -4.22
CA TRP A 120 2.57 19.69 -3.56
C TRP A 120 2.43 21.07 -4.20
N GLN A 121 3.27 21.40 -5.20
CA GLN A 121 3.26 22.69 -5.90
C GLN A 121 3.32 23.85 -4.88
N GLU A 122 2.31 24.72 -4.93
CA GLU A 122 2.21 25.89 -4.03
C GLU A 122 1.32 25.63 -2.79
N ASP A 123 0.90 24.37 -2.57
CA ASP A 123 0.04 24.04 -1.43
C ASP A 123 0.74 24.31 -0.11
N GLN A 124 0.06 25.01 0.79
CA GLN A 124 0.56 25.42 2.10
C GLN A 124 -0.43 25.07 3.20
N ARG A 125 0.11 24.89 4.40
CA ARG A 125 -0.73 24.65 5.58
C ARG A 125 -1.57 25.88 5.88
N LEU A 126 -2.88 25.67 6.06
CA LEU A 126 -3.85 26.76 6.29
C LEU A 126 -3.69 27.47 7.65
N HIS A 127 -3.04 26.84 8.64
CA HIS A 127 -2.85 27.40 10.00
C HIS A 127 -4.13 27.97 10.63
N LEU A 128 -5.25 27.26 10.47
CA LEU A 128 -6.54 27.68 11.03
C LEU A 128 -6.51 27.63 12.56
N PRO A 129 -7.04 28.67 13.26
CA PRO A 129 -7.31 28.59 14.70
C PRO A 129 -8.27 27.43 15.01
N TRP A 130 -8.10 26.79 16.17
CA TRP A 130 -8.93 25.64 16.55
C TRP A 130 -10.42 25.96 16.64
N GLU A 131 -10.75 27.16 17.05
CA GLU A 131 -12.13 27.68 17.15
C GLU A 131 -12.82 27.82 15.79
N ASP A 132 -12.04 27.91 14.70
CA ASP A 132 -12.57 28.07 13.34
C ASP A 132 -12.63 26.72 12.60
N VAL A 133 -12.19 25.62 13.22
CA VAL A 133 -12.17 24.30 12.59
C VAL A 133 -13.57 23.69 12.55
N VAL A 134 -14.05 23.44 11.34
CA VAL A 134 -15.27 22.67 11.07
C VAL A 134 -14.86 21.34 10.42
N ALA A 135 -14.81 20.29 11.25
CA ALA A 135 -14.38 18.97 10.81
C ALA A 135 -15.56 18.11 10.34
N TYR A 136 -15.41 17.44 9.20
CA TYR A 136 -16.37 16.49 8.67
C TYR A 136 -15.74 15.08 8.60
N GLY A 137 -16.28 14.16 9.43
CA GLY A 137 -15.87 12.75 9.40
C GLY A 137 -16.55 11.98 8.27
N LEU A 138 -15.78 11.35 7.38
CA LEU A 138 -16.35 10.58 6.28
C LEU A 138 -15.62 9.25 6.02
N HIS A 139 -16.39 8.29 5.54
CA HIS A 139 -15.88 7.06 4.94
C HIS A 139 -15.80 7.26 3.43
N VAL A 140 -14.59 7.23 2.84
CA VAL A 140 -14.34 7.57 1.43
C VAL A 140 -15.29 6.85 0.48
N ARG A 141 -15.41 5.51 0.63
CA ARG A 141 -16.33 4.73 -0.19
C ARG A 141 -17.79 5.05 0.08
N GLY A 142 -18.18 5.15 1.36
CA GLY A 142 -19.57 5.39 1.76
C GLY A 142 -20.09 6.75 1.31
N PHE A 143 -19.27 7.78 1.36
CA PHE A 143 -19.66 9.14 1.08
C PHE A 143 -20.19 9.36 -0.34
N THR A 144 -19.61 8.69 -1.33
CA THR A 144 -19.98 8.91 -2.73
C THR A 144 -20.49 7.68 -3.47
N LYS A 145 -20.59 6.51 -2.81
CA LYS A 145 -20.97 5.26 -3.48
C LYS A 145 -22.43 5.24 -4.01
N HIS A 146 -23.34 5.86 -3.27
CA HIS A 146 -24.75 5.91 -3.65
C HIS A 146 -24.97 6.77 -4.90
N SER A 147 -25.99 6.42 -5.71
CA SER A 147 -26.30 7.13 -6.95
C SER A 147 -26.68 8.60 -6.75
N SER A 148 -27.28 8.94 -5.59
CA SER A 148 -27.64 10.32 -5.23
C SER A 148 -26.45 11.27 -5.11
N SER A 149 -25.21 10.73 -4.96
CA SER A 149 -24.01 11.55 -4.92
C SER A 149 -23.75 12.30 -6.24
N LYS A 150 -24.26 11.77 -7.35
CA LYS A 150 -24.12 12.32 -8.71
C LYS A 150 -22.66 12.52 -9.17
N VAL A 151 -21.69 11.85 -8.54
CA VAL A 151 -20.28 11.89 -8.95
C VAL A 151 -20.00 10.82 -9.99
N VAL A 152 -18.96 11.02 -10.79
CA VAL A 152 -18.49 10.04 -11.79
C VAL A 152 -17.74 8.91 -11.09
N HIS A 153 -16.78 9.25 -10.22
CA HIS A 153 -15.87 8.29 -9.57
C HIS A 153 -16.40 7.82 -8.21
N LYS A 154 -17.54 7.14 -8.21
CA LYS A 154 -18.24 6.74 -6.99
C LYS A 154 -17.43 5.85 -6.07
N GLY A 155 -17.33 6.21 -4.79
CA GLY A 155 -16.68 5.42 -3.75
C GLY A 155 -15.16 5.47 -3.78
N THR A 156 -14.56 6.50 -4.36
CA THR A 156 -13.12 6.73 -4.47
C THR A 156 -12.73 8.08 -3.89
N PHE A 157 -11.42 8.33 -3.71
CA PHE A 157 -10.92 9.66 -3.37
C PHE A 157 -11.31 10.71 -4.42
N GLN A 158 -11.26 10.34 -5.71
CA GLN A 158 -11.70 11.23 -6.78
C GLN A 158 -13.16 11.65 -6.61
N GLY A 159 -14.03 10.72 -6.20
CA GLY A 159 -15.41 11.05 -5.89
C GLY A 159 -15.54 12.01 -4.70
N VAL A 160 -14.65 11.94 -3.72
CA VAL A 160 -14.59 12.93 -2.62
C VAL A 160 -14.17 14.29 -3.16
N VAL A 161 -13.15 14.33 -4.03
CA VAL A 161 -12.70 15.56 -4.69
C VAL A 161 -13.82 16.22 -5.48
N GLU A 162 -14.63 15.45 -6.22
CA GLU A 162 -15.80 15.97 -6.94
C GLU A 162 -16.87 16.58 -6.00
N LYS A 163 -16.76 16.36 -4.69
CA LYS A 163 -17.65 16.91 -3.65
C LYS A 163 -17.01 17.99 -2.79
N LEU A 164 -15.81 18.46 -3.12
CA LEU A 164 -15.15 19.49 -2.30
C LEU A 164 -15.94 20.80 -2.27
N ASP A 165 -16.53 21.23 -3.37
CA ASP A 165 -17.33 22.46 -3.41
C ASP A 165 -18.55 22.34 -2.49
N TYR A 166 -19.25 21.19 -2.52
CA TYR A 166 -20.34 20.92 -1.60
C TYR A 166 -19.90 20.99 -0.12
N LEU A 167 -18.73 20.42 0.21
CA LEU A 167 -18.20 20.48 1.58
C LEU A 167 -17.81 21.92 1.98
N LYS A 168 -17.25 22.69 1.04
CA LYS A 168 -16.93 24.11 1.25
C LYS A 168 -18.21 24.93 1.50
N GLU A 169 -19.28 24.69 0.72
CA GLU A 169 -20.58 25.35 0.92
C GLU A 169 -21.19 25.05 2.29
N LEU A 170 -20.93 23.86 2.86
CA LEU A 170 -21.31 23.51 4.24
C LEU A 170 -20.43 24.18 5.30
N GLY A 171 -19.40 24.91 4.91
CA GLY A 171 -18.44 25.52 5.82
C GLY A 171 -17.37 24.57 6.35
N VAL A 172 -17.27 23.36 5.77
CA VAL A 172 -16.26 22.37 6.17
C VAL A 172 -14.88 22.82 5.68
N ASN A 173 -13.91 22.84 6.58
CA ASN A 173 -12.52 23.18 6.28
C ASN A 173 -11.52 22.10 6.71
N GLN A 174 -12.01 21.01 7.35
CA GLN A 174 -11.21 19.84 7.69
C GLN A 174 -11.98 18.56 7.37
N ILE A 175 -11.36 17.64 6.65
CA ILE A 175 -11.90 16.30 6.40
C ILE A 175 -11.15 15.29 7.26
N GLN A 176 -11.89 14.53 8.08
CA GLN A 176 -11.37 13.40 8.83
C GLN A 176 -11.80 12.11 8.15
N CYS A 177 -10.90 11.48 7.38
CA CYS A 177 -11.20 10.20 6.76
C CYS A 177 -11.23 9.09 7.81
N MET A 178 -12.26 8.22 7.74
CA MET A 178 -12.19 6.91 8.37
C MET A 178 -11.02 6.13 7.77
N PRO A 179 -10.55 5.02 8.41
CA PRO A 179 -9.38 4.29 7.94
C PRO A 179 -9.43 4.00 6.44
N VAL A 180 -8.32 4.29 5.75
CA VAL A 180 -8.17 4.15 4.29
C VAL A 180 -7.05 3.18 3.91
N TYR A 181 -6.54 2.44 4.89
CA TYR A 181 -5.49 1.43 4.70
C TYR A 181 -6.05 0.15 4.08
N GLU A 182 -5.17 -0.66 3.50
CA GLU A 182 -5.54 -1.98 3.00
C GLU A 182 -5.94 -2.91 4.15
N PHE A 183 -7.06 -3.58 4.00
CA PHE A 183 -7.61 -4.52 4.97
C PHE A 183 -8.22 -5.74 4.27
N GLU A 184 -8.56 -6.79 5.03
CA GLU A 184 -9.26 -7.95 4.47
C GLU A 184 -10.74 -7.63 4.23
N GLU A 185 -11.10 -7.54 2.97
CA GLU A 185 -12.46 -7.21 2.52
C GLU A 185 -13.39 -8.41 2.50
N CYS A 186 -12.82 -9.59 2.26
CA CYS A 186 -13.57 -10.82 2.10
C CYS A 186 -13.56 -11.62 3.40
N GLY A 187 -14.56 -11.42 4.24
CA GLY A 187 -14.81 -12.28 5.38
C GLY A 187 -15.45 -13.62 4.97
N LYS A 188 -15.44 -14.62 5.85
CA LYS A 188 -16.02 -15.96 5.58
C LYS A 188 -17.49 -15.93 5.13
N THR A 189 -18.23 -14.90 5.44
CA THR A 189 -19.67 -14.83 5.16
C THR A 189 -20.17 -13.51 4.57
N LYS A 190 -19.40 -12.42 4.68
CA LYS A 190 -19.80 -11.07 4.22
C LYS A 190 -18.60 -10.24 3.84
N VAL A 191 -18.82 -9.32 2.91
CA VAL A 191 -17.84 -8.28 2.59
C VAL A 191 -17.70 -7.36 3.81
N ASN A 192 -16.46 -7.17 4.28
CA ASN A 192 -16.13 -6.19 5.30
C ASN A 192 -16.16 -4.81 4.67
N TYR A 193 -17.15 -4.00 5.02
CA TYR A 193 -17.32 -2.67 4.44
C TYR A 193 -16.58 -1.57 5.22
N TRP A 194 -16.50 -1.75 6.55
CA TRP A 194 -16.12 -0.69 7.48
C TRP A 194 -14.67 -0.72 7.94
N ASP A 195 -13.85 -1.62 7.40
CA ASP A 195 -12.46 -1.76 7.82
C ASP A 195 -12.26 -2.07 9.33
N MET A 196 -13.22 -2.76 9.92
CA MET A 196 -13.26 -3.01 11.36
C MET A 196 -12.47 -4.27 11.81
N VAL A 197 -11.74 -4.91 10.91
CA VAL A 197 -10.99 -6.15 11.22
C VAL A 197 -9.53 -6.00 10.81
N LYS A 198 -8.65 -6.29 11.76
CA LYS A 198 -7.18 -6.38 11.65
C LYS A 198 -6.58 -5.74 10.40
N VAL A 199 -6.19 -4.49 10.52
CA VAL A 199 -5.32 -3.84 9.55
C VAL A 199 -3.97 -4.56 9.59
N PHE A 200 -3.61 -5.25 8.52
CA PHE A 200 -2.35 -5.96 8.46
C PHE A 200 -1.22 -5.13 7.86
N ILE A 201 -1.53 -4.07 7.12
CA ILE A 201 -0.57 -3.37 6.29
C ILE A 201 -1.01 -1.91 6.13
N LEU A 202 -0.05 -0.99 6.13
CA LEU A 202 -0.26 0.46 6.03
C LEU A 202 -0.38 1.09 4.62
N PRO A 203 -0.30 0.38 3.48
CA PRO A 203 -0.54 1.02 2.19
C PRO A 203 -1.99 1.50 2.08
N LEU A 204 -2.19 2.61 1.39
CA LEU A 204 -3.51 3.11 1.07
C LEU A 204 -4.28 2.09 0.24
N LYS A 205 -5.57 1.95 0.51
CA LYS A 205 -6.44 1.02 -0.20
C LYS A 205 -6.53 1.35 -1.69
N LYS A 206 -6.07 0.43 -2.54
CA LYS A 206 -5.95 0.67 -3.98
C LYS A 206 -7.26 1.07 -4.68
N PRO A 207 -8.43 0.47 -4.40
CA PRO A 207 -9.69 0.91 -5.02
C PRO A 207 -10.10 2.35 -4.67
N MET A 208 -9.45 2.96 -3.68
CA MET A 208 -9.66 4.35 -3.30
C MET A 208 -8.57 5.27 -3.86
N HIS A 209 -7.47 4.71 -4.39
CA HIS A 209 -6.39 5.47 -4.98
C HIS A 209 -6.89 6.30 -6.16
N LEU A 210 -6.30 7.47 -6.26
CA LEU A 210 -6.41 8.35 -7.41
C LEU A 210 -5.34 7.98 -8.43
N GLU A 211 -5.73 7.84 -9.68
CA GLU A 211 -4.82 8.16 -10.76
C GLU A 211 -4.66 9.68 -10.74
N LYS A 212 -3.47 10.15 -10.31
CA LYS A 212 -3.04 11.57 -10.26
C LYS A 212 -4.18 12.60 -10.13
N VAL A 213 -4.50 12.98 -8.90
CA VAL A 213 -5.32 14.17 -8.69
C VAL A 213 -4.42 15.39 -8.78
N GLN A 214 -4.61 16.19 -9.80
CA GLN A 214 -4.20 17.59 -9.74
C GLN A 214 -5.18 18.30 -8.80
N PHE A 215 -4.74 18.67 -7.63
CA PHE A 215 -5.47 19.65 -6.83
C PHE A 215 -5.35 20.98 -7.55
N LEU A 216 -6.44 21.42 -8.14
CA LEU A 216 -6.57 22.79 -8.58
C LEU A 216 -6.80 23.64 -7.32
N SER A 217 -5.85 24.54 -7.06
CA SER A 217 -5.90 25.61 -6.06
C SER A 217 -7.06 26.58 -6.31
#